data_0eef8fd0b696ad12286ba89ab959bc9f
#
_entry.id   0eef8fd0b696ad12286ba89ab959bc9f
#
_cell.length_a   1.000
_cell.length_b   1.000
_cell.length_c   1.000
_cell.angle_alpha   90.00
_cell.angle_beta   90.00
_cell.angle_gamma   90.00
#
_symmetry.space_group_name_H-M   'P 1'
#
loop_
_entity.id
_entity.type
_entity.pdbx_description
1 polymer ?
#
loop_
_entity_poly.entity_id
_entity_poly.type
_entity_poly.pdbx_seq_one_letter_code
_entity_poly.pdbx_strand_id
1 'polypeptide(L)'
;MAQTQEINIPVADPNDPYANPAAMPSSADRSPRSFEVDAFEVPDLKQDDWRYTPVERVEEFFNAFTPSNETQIVVTMIDGTALTEGVTYSEGKPGDADTGIVSKPCDRVSAVEWNSASRAGILRIDGEISQPILVKIHGAGTDLDAFHLVIIAADRAHADVVVEQLTRTSKWRCGPVEL
;
A
#
# COMPACT_ATOMS: atom_id res chain seq x y z
N MET A 1 -47.41 21.51 15.36
CA MET A 1 -46.96 20.12 15.55
C MET A 1 -46.50 19.61 14.19
N ALA A 2 -45.21 19.45 14.02
CA ALA A 2 -44.68 18.90 12.77
C ALA A 2 -44.75 17.36 12.85
N GLN A 3 -45.43 16.75 11.89
CA GLN A 3 -45.46 15.29 11.75
C GLN A 3 -44.10 14.83 11.22
N THR A 4 -43.40 14.04 12.01
CA THR A 4 -42.21 13.32 11.58
C THR A 4 -42.70 12.19 10.67
N GLN A 5 -42.40 12.32 9.37
CA GLN A 5 -42.61 11.25 8.41
C GLN A 5 -41.58 10.16 8.68
N GLU A 6 -42.01 8.99 9.15
CA GLU A 6 -41.16 7.80 9.20
C GLU A 6 -40.78 7.41 7.75
N ILE A 7 -39.49 7.48 7.44
CA ILE A 7 -38.96 6.97 6.19
C ILE A 7 -38.91 5.45 6.35
N ASN A 8 -39.83 4.77 5.67
CA ASN A 8 -39.81 3.32 5.59
C ASN A 8 -38.68 2.91 4.61
N ILE A 9 -37.52 2.55 5.15
CA ILE A 9 -36.42 1.99 4.36
C ILE A 9 -36.79 0.52 4.09
N PRO A 10 -37.00 0.11 2.83
CA PRO A 10 -37.28 -1.30 2.53
C PRO A 10 -36.15 -2.17 3.07
N VAL A 11 -36.50 -3.22 3.80
CA VAL A 11 -35.52 -4.23 4.19
C VAL A 11 -35.04 -4.91 2.93
N ALA A 12 -33.74 -4.81 2.64
CA ALA A 12 -33.14 -5.43 1.48
C ALA A 12 -33.36 -6.95 1.52
N ASP A 13 -33.81 -7.53 0.40
CA ASP A 13 -33.91 -8.99 0.26
C ASP A 13 -32.50 -9.58 0.43
N PRO A 14 -32.25 -10.45 1.43
CA PRO A 14 -30.93 -11.04 1.64
C PRO A 14 -30.45 -11.90 0.45
N ASN A 15 -31.35 -12.24 -0.48
CA ASN A 15 -31.02 -13.00 -1.68
C ASN A 15 -30.90 -12.13 -2.94
N ASP A 16 -31.14 -10.81 -2.85
CA ASP A 16 -30.92 -9.90 -3.97
C ASP A 16 -29.48 -9.41 -3.98
N PRO A 17 -28.64 -9.88 -4.92
CA PRO A 17 -27.24 -9.47 -5.00
C PRO A 17 -27.06 -7.98 -5.28
N TYR A 18 -28.11 -7.27 -5.71
CA TYR A 18 -28.07 -5.83 -6.00
C TYR A 18 -28.61 -4.97 -4.86
N ALA A 19 -29.30 -5.58 -3.88
CA ALA A 19 -29.89 -4.83 -2.77
C ALA A 19 -28.86 -4.32 -1.74
N ASN A 20 -27.65 -4.91 -1.72
CA ASN A 20 -26.57 -4.50 -0.85
C ASN A 20 -25.26 -4.40 -1.64
N PRO A 21 -24.93 -3.24 -2.20
CA PRO A 21 -23.67 -3.04 -2.93
C PRO A 21 -22.40 -3.36 -2.12
N ALA A 22 -22.49 -3.25 -0.78
CA ALA A 22 -21.39 -3.63 0.11
C ALA A 22 -21.19 -5.15 0.22
N ALA A 23 -22.17 -5.95 -0.20
CA ALA A 23 -22.08 -7.40 -0.21
C ALA A 23 -21.60 -7.96 -1.57
N MET A 24 -21.47 -7.12 -2.60
CA MET A 24 -20.88 -7.56 -3.86
C MET A 24 -19.37 -7.75 -3.67
N PRO A 25 -18.83 -8.96 -3.87
CA PRO A 25 -17.39 -9.15 -3.84
C PRO A 25 -16.76 -8.28 -4.92
N SER A 26 -15.85 -7.39 -4.52
CA SER A 26 -15.05 -6.62 -5.47
C SER A 26 -14.16 -7.57 -6.30
N SER A 27 -13.63 -7.10 -7.43
CA SER A 27 -12.62 -7.87 -8.17
C SER A 27 -11.43 -8.22 -7.27
N ALA A 28 -11.06 -7.32 -6.36
CA ALA A 28 -10.02 -7.53 -5.37
C ALA A 28 -10.32 -8.68 -4.39
N ASP A 29 -11.59 -8.94 -4.06
CA ASP A 29 -11.98 -10.06 -3.19
C ASP A 29 -11.94 -11.41 -3.89
N ARG A 30 -11.89 -11.43 -5.23
CA ARG A 30 -11.78 -12.64 -6.06
C ARG A 30 -10.35 -13.01 -6.40
N SER A 31 -9.41 -12.09 -6.24
CA SER A 31 -7.99 -12.35 -6.50
C SER A 31 -7.39 -13.18 -5.36
N PRO A 32 -6.50 -14.14 -5.65
CA PRO A 32 -5.76 -14.84 -4.62
C PRO A 32 -4.95 -13.82 -3.81
N ARG A 33 -4.75 -14.11 -2.52
CA ARG A 33 -3.89 -13.32 -1.65
C ARG A 33 -2.73 -14.19 -1.18
N SER A 34 -1.54 -13.93 -1.69
CA SER A 34 -0.39 -14.78 -1.45
C SER A 34 0.92 -13.97 -1.49
N PHE A 35 1.88 -14.39 -0.69
CA PHE A 35 3.26 -13.92 -0.81
C PHE A 35 4.04 -14.69 -1.89
N GLU A 36 3.49 -15.80 -2.40
CA GLU A 36 4.11 -16.62 -3.42
C GLU A 36 3.82 -16.02 -4.81
N VAL A 37 4.87 -15.71 -5.57
CA VAL A 37 4.74 -15.13 -6.92
C VAL A 37 3.99 -16.06 -7.87
N ASP A 38 4.23 -17.36 -7.74
CA ASP A 38 3.63 -18.39 -8.61
C ASP A 38 2.14 -18.65 -8.30
N ALA A 39 1.59 -18.05 -7.25
CA ALA A 39 0.15 -18.03 -7.02
C ALA A 39 -0.61 -17.15 -8.02
N PHE A 40 0.10 -16.32 -8.78
CA PHE A 40 -0.44 -15.37 -9.74
C PHE A 40 0.05 -15.67 -11.15
N GLU A 41 -0.87 -15.61 -12.11
CA GLU A 41 -0.50 -15.68 -13.52
C GLU A 41 0.35 -14.46 -13.93
N VAL A 42 1.15 -14.62 -14.98
CA VAL A 42 1.86 -13.50 -15.59
C VAL A 42 0.83 -12.56 -16.22
N PRO A 43 0.87 -11.25 -15.94
CA PRO A 43 -0.07 -10.28 -16.50
C PRO A 43 -0.11 -10.31 -18.04
N ASP A 44 -1.32 -10.31 -18.59
CA ASP A 44 -1.61 -10.33 -20.02
C ASP A 44 -2.79 -9.38 -20.30
N LEU A 45 -2.79 -8.71 -21.44
CA LEU A 45 -3.89 -7.83 -21.90
C LEU A 45 -5.23 -8.52 -22.06
N LYS A 46 -5.27 -9.87 -22.06
CA LYS A 46 -6.51 -10.64 -22.07
C LYS A 46 -7.18 -10.72 -20.71
N GLN A 47 -6.45 -10.46 -19.65
CA GLN A 47 -6.99 -10.41 -18.29
C GLN A 47 -7.69 -9.07 -18.08
N ASP A 48 -8.89 -9.08 -17.50
CA ASP A 48 -9.70 -7.86 -17.30
C ASP A 48 -8.98 -6.80 -16.47
N ASP A 49 -8.23 -7.22 -15.46
CA ASP A 49 -7.50 -6.32 -14.54
C ASP A 49 -6.33 -5.60 -15.25
N TRP A 50 -5.79 -6.18 -16.34
CA TRP A 50 -4.64 -5.65 -17.06
C TRP A 50 -4.96 -5.07 -18.45
N ARG A 51 -6.23 -5.12 -18.86
CA ARG A 51 -6.70 -4.72 -20.20
C ARG A 51 -6.23 -3.33 -20.64
N TYR A 52 -6.16 -2.39 -19.70
CA TYR A 52 -5.82 -0.98 -19.98
C TYR A 52 -4.42 -0.61 -19.50
N THR A 53 -3.65 -1.56 -19.02
CA THR A 53 -2.29 -1.35 -18.54
C THR A 53 -1.30 -1.59 -19.67
N PRO A 54 -0.34 -0.67 -19.92
CA PRO A 54 0.73 -0.91 -20.89
C PRO A 54 1.72 -1.95 -20.30
N VAL A 55 1.34 -3.24 -20.34
CA VAL A 55 2.06 -4.34 -19.67
C VAL A 55 3.52 -4.41 -20.06
N GLU A 56 3.86 -4.11 -21.33
CA GLU A 56 5.23 -4.07 -21.83
C GLU A 56 6.11 -3.01 -21.16
N ARG A 57 5.51 -2.03 -20.49
CA ARG A 57 6.25 -1.02 -19.71
C ARG A 57 6.58 -1.48 -18.31
N VAL A 58 5.86 -2.46 -17.81
CA VAL A 58 5.97 -2.94 -16.41
C VAL A 58 6.40 -4.40 -16.33
N GLU A 59 6.68 -5.04 -17.47
CA GLU A 59 7.06 -6.46 -17.54
C GLU A 59 8.30 -6.81 -16.71
N GLU A 60 9.18 -5.84 -16.48
CA GLU A 60 10.36 -6.01 -15.62
C GLU A 60 9.99 -6.36 -14.17
N PHE A 61 8.75 -6.00 -13.73
CA PHE A 61 8.22 -6.33 -12.40
C PHE A 61 7.43 -7.65 -12.34
N PHE A 62 7.37 -8.42 -13.42
CA PHE A 62 6.65 -9.70 -13.40
C PHE A 62 7.48 -10.86 -12.87
N ASN A 63 8.78 -10.67 -12.71
CA ASN A 63 9.69 -11.66 -12.16
C ASN A 63 10.55 -11.06 -11.06
N ALA A 64 10.98 -11.91 -10.12
CA ALA A 64 11.87 -11.48 -9.05
C ALA A 64 13.15 -10.83 -9.61
N PHE A 65 13.56 -9.75 -9.00
CA PHE A 65 14.76 -9.00 -9.35
C PHE A 65 15.58 -8.69 -8.09
N THR A 66 16.83 -8.35 -8.29
CA THR A 66 17.69 -7.85 -7.21
C THR A 66 17.52 -6.33 -7.13
N PRO A 67 17.02 -5.77 -6.01
CA PRO A 67 16.82 -4.34 -5.88
C PRO A 67 18.16 -3.61 -5.81
N SER A 68 18.21 -2.41 -6.39
CA SER A 68 19.40 -1.54 -6.34
C SER A 68 19.68 -1.03 -4.92
N ASN A 69 18.67 -0.94 -4.07
CA ASN A 69 18.71 -0.37 -2.72
C ASN A 69 19.12 1.12 -2.68
N GLU A 70 18.93 1.83 -3.77
CA GLU A 70 19.24 3.26 -3.88
C GLU A 70 18.07 4.16 -3.47
N THR A 71 16.88 3.59 -3.29
CA THR A 71 15.73 4.32 -2.75
C THR A 71 15.98 4.63 -1.27
N GLN A 72 15.84 5.90 -0.91
CA GLN A 72 15.96 6.37 0.46
C GLN A 72 14.59 6.78 1.00
N ILE A 73 14.27 6.35 2.20
CA ILE A 73 13.09 6.79 2.94
C ILE A 73 13.57 7.73 4.04
N VAL A 74 13.14 8.99 3.98
CA VAL A 74 13.47 10.01 4.97
C VAL A 74 12.18 10.46 5.63
N VAL A 75 12.12 10.39 6.96
CA VAL A 75 10.95 10.78 7.73
C VAL A 75 11.28 11.94 8.64
N THR A 76 10.51 13.01 8.52
CA THR A 76 10.65 14.25 9.31
C THR A 76 9.26 14.79 9.65
N MET A 77 9.17 15.81 10.48
CA MET A 77 7.98 16.65 10.53
C MET A 77 7.86 17.45 9.22
N ILE A 78 6.68 17.98 8.91
CA ILE A 78 6.41 18.68 7.63
C ILE A 78 7.31 19.92 7.43
N ASP A 79 7.75 20.54 8.48
CA ASP A 79 8.67 21.69 8.45
C ASP A 79 10.16 21.30 8.32
N GLY A 80 10.46 20.00 8.23
CA GLY A 80 11.79 19.45 8.12
C GLY A 80 12.51 19.24 9.44
N THR A 81 11.86 19.48 10.58
CA THR A 81 12.42 19.20 11.90
C THR A 81 12.43 17.69 12.20
N ALA A 82 13.17 17.30 13.25
CA ALA A 82 13.21 15.93 13.74
C ALA A 82 11.82 15.47 14.21
N LEU A 83 11.63 14.15 14.22
CA LEU A 83 10.39 13.53 14.71
C LEU A 83 10.13 13.93 16.17
N THR A 84 8.88 14.26 16.46
CA THR A 84 8.42 14.61 17.80
C THR A 84 8.20 13.37 18.67
N GLU A 85 8.00 13.56 19.95
CA GLU A 85 7.55 12.50 20.86
C GLU A 85 6.29 11.82 20.33
N GLY A 86 6.18 10.50 20.47
CA GLY A 86 5.08 9.70 19.93
C GLY A 86 5.28 9.26 18.47
N VAL A 87 6.30 9.76 17.77
CA VAL A 87 6.62 9.35 16.40
C VAL A 87 8.01 8.72 16.33
N THR A 88 8.08 7.49 15.82
CA THR A 88 9.36 6.81 15.61
C THR A 88 9.44 6.20 14.23
N TYR A 89 10.64 6.21 13.66
CA TYR A 89 10.93 5.55 12.39
C TYR A 89 12.10 4.59 12.58
N SER A 90 11.96 3.39 12.03
CA SER A 90 13.01 2.38 12.02
C SER A 90 13.03 1.64 10.70
N GLU A 91 14.14 0.99 10.39
CA GLU A 91 14.24 0.10 9.23
C GLU A 91 14.15 -1.36 9.67
N GLY A 92 13.46 -2.16 8.87
CA GLY A 92 13.30 -3.59 8.99
C GLY A 92 13.38 -4.27 7.62
N LYS A 93 12.78 -5.46 7.52
CA LYS A 93 12.72 -6.24 6.27
C LYS A 93 11.28 -6.75 6.05
N PRO A 94 10.88 -6.97 4.79
CA PRO A 94 9.67 -7.73 4.51
C PRO A 94 9.73 -9.10 5.19
N GLY A 95 8.64 -9.49 5.86
CA GLY A 95 8.59 -10.73 6.67
C GLY A 95 8.92 -10.56 8.15
N ASP A 96 9.39 -9.37 8.58
CA ASP A 96 9.48 -9.06 10.01
C ASP A 96 8.09 -8.95 10.64
N ALA A 97 8.02 -9.01 11.97
CA ALA A 97 6.76 -9.08 12.73
C ALA A 97 5.76 -7.95 12.43
N ASP A 98 6.25 -6.80 11.97
CA ASP A 98 5.45 -5.60 11.71
C ASP A 98 5.06 -5.43 10.23
N THR A 99 5.45 -6.35 9.35
CA THR A 99 5.23 -6.27 7.90
C THR A 99 4.30 -7.37 7.41
N GLY A 100 3.48 -7.09 6.37
CA GLY A 100 2.55 -8.06 5.79
C GLY A 100 1.38 -8.45 6.70
N ILE A 101 1.07 -7.62 7.70
CA ILE A 101 -0.01 -7.87 8.66
C ILE A 101 -1.35 -7.42 8.08
N VAL A 102 -1.39 -6.26 7.46
CA VAL A 102 -2.63 -5.62 7.00
C VAL A 102 -3.07 -6.21 5.68
N SER A 103 -2.17 -6.38 4.74
CA SER A 103 -2.51 -6.92 3.43
C SER A 103 -1.47 -7.91 2.93
N LYS A 104 -1.95 -8.97 2.30
CA LYS A 104 -1.13 -9.84 1.48
C LYS A 104 -1.19 -9.37 0.03
N PRO A 105 -0.13 -9.54 -0.76
CA PRO A 105 -0.15 -9.29 -2.19
C PRO A 105 -1.40 -9.90 -2.86
N CYS A 106 -2.04 -9.14 -3.74
CA CYS A 106 -3.24 -9.54 -4.46
C CYS A 106 -3.03 -9.65 -5.98
N ASP A 107 -1.83 -9.38 -6.45
CA ASP A 107 -1.40 -9.54 -7.84
C ASP A 107 0.09 -9.94 -7.91
N ARG A 108 0.53 -10.30 -9.13
CA ARG A 108 1.89 -10.76 -9.35
C ARG A 108 2.94 -9.69 -9.07
N VAL A 109 2.68 -8.43 -9.44
CA VAL A 109 3.65 -7.34 -9.26
C VAL A 109 3.89 -7.08 -7.78
N SER A 110 2.83 -7.02 -6.97
CA SER A 110 2.95 -6.83 -5.53
C SER A 110 3.62 -8.01 -4.83
N ALA A 111 3.42 -9.25 -5.32
CA ALA A 111 4.13 -10.41 -4.79
C ALA A 111 5.62 -10.41 -5.17
N VAL A 112 5.95 -10.02 -6.42
CA VAL A 112 7.35 -9.87 -6.86
C VAL A 112 8.04 -8.78 -6.07
N GLU A 113 7.39 -7.66 -5.86
CA GLU A 113 7.91 -6.54 -5.08
C GLU A 113 8.20 -6.97 -3.64
N TRP A 114 7.24 -7.63 -2.97
CA TRP A 114 7.44 -8.18 -1.63
C TRP A 114 8.69 -9.08 -1.53
N ASN A 115 8.85 -9.99 -2.49
CA ASN A 115 9.97 -10.94 -2.49
C ASN A 115 11.30 -10.32 -2.92
N SER A 116 11.26 -9.21 -3.66
CA SER A 116 12.46 -8.49 -4.11
C SER A 116 12.92 -7.44 -3.11
N ALA A 117 12.01 -6.84 -2.34
CA ALA A 117 12.36 -5.79 -1.39
C ALA A 117 13.29 -6.33 -0.29
N SER A 118 14.42 -5.67 -0.11
CA SER A 118 15.41 -6.01 0.92
C SER A 118 15.24 -5.21 2.21
N ARG A 119 14.40 -4.17 2.19
CA ARG A 119 14.17 -3.22 3.30
C ARG A 119 12.71 -2.88 3.43
N ALA A 120 12.33 -2.60 4.68
CA ALA A 120 11.04 -2.00 5.01
C ALA A 120 11.25 -0.81 5.94
N GLY A 121 10.61 0.32 5.64
CA GLY A 121 10.51 1.45 6.57
C GLY A 121 9.31 1.22 7.49
N ILE A 122 9.49 1.39 8.79
CA ILE A 122 8.44 1.21 9.80
C ILE A 122 8.26 2.52 10.56
N LEU A 123 7.16 3.20 10.27
CA LEU A 123 6.74 4.42 10.96
C LEU A 123 5.70 4.06 12.02
N ARG A 124 6.00 4.35 13.29
CA ARG A 124 5.07 4.14 14.40
C ARG A 124 4.59 5.49 14.95
N ILE A 125 3.31 5.58 15.19
CA ILE A 125 2.62 6.77 15.67
C ILE A 125 1.85 6.41 16.92
N ASP A 126 2.09 7.13 18.02
CA ASP A 126 1.42 6.98 19.30
C ASP A 126 0.95 8.35 19.82
N GLY A 127 -0.33 8.42 20.19
CA GLY A 127 -0.95 9.65 20.69
C GLY A 127 -1.41 10.59 19.58
N GLU A 128 -1.66 11.84 19.96
CA GLU A 128 -2.17 12.90 19.08
C GLU A 128 -1.00 13.75 18.57
N ILE A 129 -0.72 13.70 17.28
CA ILE A 129 0.36 14.42 16.62
C ILE A 129 -0.21 15.62 15.88
N SER A 130 0.02 16.80 16.37
CA SER A 130 -0.59 18.04 15.87
C SER A 130 0.04 18.57 14.57
N GLN A 131 1.30 18.22 14.32
CA GLN A 131 2.01 18.63 13.11
C GLN A 131 2.12 17.46 12.13
N PRO A 132 1.84 17.66 10.84
CA PRO A 132 1.94 16.56 9.87
C PRO A 132 3.34 15.94 9.79
N ILE A 133 3.38 14.64 9.60
CA ILE A 133 4.60 13.85 9.38
C ILE A 133 4.85 13.77 7.87
N LEU A 134 6.07 14.03 7.44
CA LEU A 134 6.47 13.94 6.04
C LEU A 134 7.36 12.73 5.82
N VAL A 135 6.90 11.79 5.00
CA VAL A 135 7.66 10.64 4.52
C VAL A 135 8.09 10.90 3.09
N LYS A 136 9.38 11.10 2.87
CA LYS A 136 9.96 11.28 1.54
C LYS A 136 10.58 9.99 1.05
N ILE A 137 10.12 9.51 -0.09
CA ILE A 137 10.67 8.35 -0.77
C ILE A 137 11.44 8.85 -1.99
N HIS A 138 12.74 8.87 -1.87
CA HIS A 138 13.65 9.37 -2.90
C HIS A 138 14.32 8.24 -3.63
N GLY A 139 14.12 8.18 -4.91
CA GLY A 139 14.86 7.28 -5.76
C GLY A 139 15.99 7.98 -6.50
N ALA A 140 17.20 7.49 -6.32
CA ALA A 140 18.41 8.03 -6.95
C ALA A 140 18.97 7.16 -8.07
N GLY A 141 18.68 5.86 -8.07
CA GLY A 141 19.27 4.90 -8.96
C GLY A 141 18.67 4.85 -10.36
N THR A 142 19.33 4.13 -11.24
CA THR A 142 18.90 3.86 -12.62
C THR A 142 18.29 2.47 -12.77
N ASP A 143 18.48 1.59 -11.80
CA ASP A 143 18.04 0.21 -11.83
C ASP A 143 16.70 0.02 -11.09
N LEU A 144 16.12 -1.17 -11.24
CA LEU A 144 14.89 -1.51 -10.53
C LEU A 144 15.11 -1.47 -9.03
N ASP A 145 14.15 -0.95 -8.32
CA ASP A 145 14.19 -0.94 -6.87
C ASP A 145 12.82 -1.29 -6.29
N ALA A 146 12.84 -1.92 -5.13
CA ALA A 146 11.66 -2.27 -4.37
C ALA A 146 11.82 -1.81 -2.92
N PHE A 147 10.77 -1.25 -2.36
CA PHE A 147 10.72 -0.83 -0.96
C PHE A 147 9.38 -1.20 -0.35
N HIS A 148 9.35 -1.31 0.95
CA HIS A 148 8.13 -1.51 1.71
C HIS A 148 8.02 -0.43 2.78
N LEU A 149 6.84 0.19 2.93
CA LEU A 149 6.57 1.17 3.97
C LEU A 149 5.38 0.70 4.79
N VAL A 150 5.57 0.61 6.10
CA VAL A 150 4.52 0.29 7.06
C VAL A 150 4.30 1.48 7.97
N ILE A 151 3.05 1.87 8.14
CA ILE A 151 2.64 2.93 9.07
C ILE A 151 1.74 2.28 10.12
N ILE A 152 2.20 2.28 11.36
CA ILE A 152 1.49 1.66 12.48
C ILE A 152 1.02 2.76 13.41
N ALA A 153 -0.28 2.93 13.51
CA ALA A 153 -0.92 3.80 14.49
C ALA A 153 -1.32 3.00 15.73
N ALA A 154 -0.92 3.46 16.89
CA ALA A 154 -1.37 2.90 18.17
C ALA A 154 -2.88 3.15 18.38
N ASP A 155 -3.47 2.48 19.34
CA ASP A 155 -4.88 2.68 19.69
C ASP A 155 -5.16 4.16 19.99
N ARG A 156 -6.14 4.74 19.30
CA ARG A 156 -6.53 6.16 19.39
C ARG A 156 -5.44 7.16 18.97
N ALA A 157 -4.40 6.74 18.27
CA ALA A 157 -3.46 7.67 17.68
C ALA A 157 -4.12 8.49 16.56
N HIS A 158 -3.72 9.76 16.44
CA HIS A 158 -4.20 10.68 15.43
C HIS A 158 -3.03 11.47 14.85
N ALA A 159 -2.85 11.43 13.54
CA ALA A 159 -1.82 12.17 12.84
C ALA A 159 -2.15 12.33 11.35
N ASP A 160 -1.67 13.40 10.74
CA ASP A 160 -1.62 13.56 9.30
C ASP A 160 -0.27 13.07 8.77
N VAL A 161 -0.27 12.16 7.81
CA VAL A 161 0.95 11.66 7.17
C VAL A 161 0.93 12.02 5.69
N VAL A 162 1.94 12.76 5.26
CA VAL A 162 2.16 13.11 3.85
C VAL A 162 3.25 12.22 3.29
N VAL A 163 2.92 11.43 2.28
CA VAL A 163 3.90 10.60 1.56
C VAL A 163 4.24 11.27 0.24
N GLU A 164 5.50 11.68 0.10
CA GLU A 164 6.05 12.30 -1.10
C GLU A 164 6.99 11.32 -1.79
N GLN A 165 6.65 10.91 -3.01
CA GLN A 165 7.48 10.02 -3.81
C GLN A 165 8.14 10.80 -4.95
N LEU A 166 9.45 10.91 -4.91
CA LEU A 166 10.27 11.62 -5.89
C LEU A 166 11.22 10.66 -6.60
N THR A 167 11.22 10.73 -7.92
CA THR A 167 12.21 10.03 -8.74
C THR A 167 12.90 11.01 -9.68
N ARG A 168 14.22 10.92 -9.76
CA ARG A 168 15.04 11.73 -10.68
C ARG A 168 15.37 11.01 -11.97
N THR A 169 15.01 9.75 -12.09
CA THR A 169 15.35 8.91 -13.22
C THR A 169 14.11 8.33 -13.86
N SER A 170 14.22 7.87 -15.10
CA SER A 170 13.13 7.28 -15.87
C SER A 170 12.86 5.81 -15.55
N LYS A 171 13.56 5.21 -14.60
CA LYS A 171 13.35 3.81 -14.22
C LYS A 171 12.31 3.67 -13.12
N TRP A 172 11.63 2.54 -13.15
CA TRP A 172 10.45 2.24 -12.35
C TRP A 172 10.80 1.77 -10.94
N ARG A 173 9.94 2.11 -10.02
CA ARG A 173 9.96 1.64 -8.64
C ARG A 173 8.59 1.15 -8.25
N CYS A 174 8.55 0.12 -7.46
CA CYS A 174 7.34 -0.34 -6.83
C CYS A 174 7.55 -0.44 -5.31
N GLY A 175 6.45 -0.25 -4.58
CA GLY A 175 6.47 -0.36 -3.14
C GLY A 175 5.08 -0.15 -2.56
N PRO A 176 4.55 -1.09 -1.78
CA PRO A 176 3.32 -0.91 -1.07
C PRO A 176 3.49 0.02 0.13
N VAL A 177 2.40 0.64 0.50
CA VAL A 177 2.24 1.32 1.79
C VAL A 177 1.17 0.57 2.57
N GLU A 178 1.54 -0.02 3.69
CA GLU A 178 0.61 -0.63 4.65
C GLU A 178 0.21 0.39 5.71
N LEU A 179 -1.08 0.46 6.05
CA LEU A 179 -1.66 1.35 7.06
C LEU A 179 -2.39 0.55 8.11
#